data_8b106947083ba990a0aa60ade1041c62
#
_entry.id   8b106947083ba990a0aa60ade1041c62
#
_cell.length_a   1.000
_cell.length_b   1.000
_cell.length_c   1.000
_cell.angle_alpha   90.00
_cell.angle_beta   90.00
_cell.angle_gamma   90.00
#
_symmetry.space_group_name_H-M   'P 1'
#
loop_
_entity.id
_entity.type
_entity.pdbx_description
1 polymer ?
#
loop_
_entity_poly.entity_id
_entity_poly.type
_entity_poly.pdbx_seq_one_letter_code
_entity_poly.pdbx_strand_id
1 'polypeptide(L)'
;TDNKISVICCTNSGKVEKLSSLSYESYGGPNAVYISFTDARHGYLLYCSDPGAGIMGKMLWTTKDSGHTYTPVKDLSTDIRNYPADMAFRNKSNGMILTSYHGEDTYAYITNDAGKTWTPYEIDNLKGSNYVNGVSIQKDDKRNIWVLTLQIATNHELKIL
;
A
#
# COMPACT_ATOMS: atom_id res chain seq x y z
N THR A 1 -15.78 17.21 12.09
CA THR A 1 -15.21 17.42 10.73
C THR A 1 -15.15 16.07 10.04
N ASP A 2 -15.88 15.95 8.92
CA ASP A 2 -15.86 14.72 8.12
C ASP A 2 -14.49 14.57 7.46
N ASN A 3 -13.72 13.60 7.93
CA ASN A 3 -12.45 13.24 7.31
C ASN A 3 -12.73 12.57 5.95
N LYS A 4 -12.14 13.12 4.88
CA LYS A 4 -12.35 12.62 3.50
C LYS A 4 -11.06 12.45 2.74
N ILE A 5 -10.94 11.33 2.04
CA ILE A 5 -9.92 11.10 1.02
C ILE A 5 -10.59 11.38 -0.33
N SER A 6 -10.00 12.26 -1.14
CA SER A 6 -10.43 12.48 -2.52
C SER A 6 -9.54 11.73 -3.47
N VAL A 7 -10.13 10.89 -4.31
CA VAL A 7 -9.42 10.22 -5.42
C VAL A 7 -9.60 11.09 -6.66
N ILE A 8 -8.49 11.47 -7.26
CA ILE A 8 -8.44 12.29 -8.48
C ILE A 8 -7.72 11.53 -9.59
N CYS A 9 -8.16 11.73 -10.82
CA CYS A 9 -7.50 11.25 -12.03
C CYS A 9 -6.92 12.44 -12.80
N CYS A 10 -5.71 12.26 -13.32
CA CYS A 10 -5.11 13.18 -14.29
C CYS A 10 -5.01 12.46 -15.63
N THR A 11 -5.68 12.98 -16.64
CA THR A 11 -5.61 12.44 -18.00
C THR A 11 -4.29 12.81 -18.70
N ASN A 12 -3.93 12.11 -19.76
CA ASN A 12 -2.74 12.43 -20.58
C ASN A 12 -2.78 13.85 -21.18
N SER A 13 -3.97 14.46 -21.30
CA SER A 13 -4.16 15.84 -21.74
C SER A 13 -4.00 16.86 -20.60
N GLY A 14 -3.69 16.42 -19.38
CA GLY A 14 -3.55 17.27 -18.21
C GLY A 14 -4.89 17.67 -17.54
N LYS A 15 -6.02 17.13 -17.98
CA LYS A 15 -7.30 17.36 -17.30
C LYS A 15 -7.30 16.62 -15.97
N VAL A 16 -7.61 17.33 -14.90
CA VAL A 16 -7.78 16.77 -13.56
C VAL A 16 -9.27 16.62 -13.27
N GLU A 17 -9.66 15.44 -12.83
CA GLU A 17 -11.04 15.10 -12.50
C GLU A 17 -11.11 14.38 -11.15
N LYS A 18 -12.05 14.81 -10.30
CA LYS A 18 -12.34 14.09 -9.05
C LYS A 18 -13.22 12.90 -9.37
N LEU A 19 -12.75 11.69 -9.08
CA LEU A 19 -13.49 10.44 -9.30
C LEU A 19 -14.40 10.11 -8.13
N SER A 20 -13.88 10.17 -6.91
CA SER A 20 -14.62 9.77 -5.71
C SER A 20 -14.14 10.49 -4.45
N SER A 21 -14.90 10.33 -3.39
CA SER A 21 -14.55 10.78 -2.05
C SER A 21 -14.94 9.69 -1.05
N LEU A 22 -13.96 9.25 -0.25
CA LEU A 22 -14.18 8.26 0.81
C LEU A 22 -14.17 8.98 2.15
N SER A 23 -15.20 8.70 2.97
CA SER A 23 -15.17 9.08 4.38
C SER A 23 -14.50 8.00 5.19
N TYR A 24 -13.72 8.38 6.19
CA TYR A 24 -13.08 7.44 7.10
C TYR A 24 -13.23 7.89 8.55
N GLU A 25 -13.37 6.90 9.43
CA GLU A 25 -13.31 7.12 10.86
C GLU A 25 -11.88 6.92 11.32
N SER A 26 -11.30 7.91 11.98
CA SER A 26 -9.96 7.83 12.55
C SER A 26 -9.87 8.73 13.77
N TYR A 27 -9.21 8.21 14.79
CA TYR A 27 -8.85 8.98 15.99
C TYR A 27 -7.66 9.93 15.76
N GLY A 28 -6.97 9.80 14.59
CA GLY A 28 -5.86 10.65 14.18
C GLY A 28 -6.04 11.19 12.77
N GLY A 29 -5.18 12.11 12.36
CA GLY A 29 -5.12 12.62 10.99
C GLY A 29 -4.71 11.55 9.97
N PRO A 30 -4.77 11.84 8.67
CA PRO A 30 -4.23 10.98 7.65
C PRO A 30 -2.69 11.00 7.68
N ASN A 31 -2.06 9.83 7.74
CA ASN A 31 -0.61 9.69 7.64
C ASN A 31 -0.19 9.38 6.20
N ALA A 32 -0.77 8.32 5.62
CA ALA A 32 -0.44 7.89 4.27
C ALA A 32 -1.66 7.29 3.56
N VAL A 33 -1.64 7.39 2.23
CA VAL A 33 -2.58 6.71 1.33
C VAL A 33 -1.80 6.09 0.19
N TYR A 34 -1.94 4.78 0.03
CA TYR A 34 -1.35 4.02 -1.06
C TYR A 34 -2.43 3.55 -2.02
N ILE A 35 -2.15 3.61 -3.31
CA ILE A 35 -3.09 3.18 -4.35
C ILE A 35 -2.38 2.27 -5.35
N SER A 36 -3.02 1.16 -5.70
CA SER A 36 -2.48 0.19 -6.66
C SER A 36 -3.59 -0.30 -7.58
N PHE A 37 -3.47 -0.04 -8.88
CA PHE A 37 -4.36 -0.55 -9.90
C PHE A 37 -3.77 -1.81 -10.55
N THR A 38 -4.58 -2.85 -10.68
CA THR A 38 -4.21 -4.12 -11.33
C THR A 38 -4.56 -4.15 -12.81
N ASP A 39 -5.52 -3.34 -13.20
CA ASP A 39 -5.96 -3.07 -14.56
C ASP A 39 -6.71 -1.73 -14.60
N ALA A 40 -7.23 -1.33 -15.77
CA ALA A 40 -7.91 -0.05 -15.93
C ALA A 40 -9.15 0.15 -15.04
N ARG A 41 -9.74 -0.93 -14.49
CA ARG A 41 -10.97 -0.87 -13.69
C ARG A 41 -10.78 -1.26 -12.23
N HIS A 42 -9.83 -2.16 -11.95
CA HIS A 42 -9.68 -2.78 -10.64
C HIS A 42 -8.46 -2.24 -9.91
N GLY A 43 -8.65 -1.88 -8.66
CA GLY A 43 -7.57 -1.36 -7.83
C GLY A 43 -7.87 -1.48 -6.34
N TYR A 44 -6.86 -1.13 -5.56
CA TYR A 44 -6.87 -1.11 -4.10
C TYR A 44 -6.39 0.24 -3.59
N LEU A 45 -6.95 0.65 -2.47
CA LEU A 45 -6.55 1.85 -1.73
C LEU A 45 -6.35 1.46 -0.27
N LEU A 46 -5.16 1.71 0.25
CA LEU A 46 -4.83 1.55 1.66
C LEU A 46 -4.71 2.93 2.30
N TYR A 47 -5.56 3.22 3.26
CA TYR A 47 -5.47 4.38 4.12
C TYR A 47 -4.74 4.02 5.41
N CYS A 48 -3.84 4.88 5.86
CA CYS A 48 -3.17 4.79 7.14
C CYS A 48 -3.38 6.09 7.92
N SER A 49 -3.84 5.98 9.18
CA SER A 49 -3.95 7.13 10.08
C SER A 49 -2.62 7.46 10.74
N ASP A 50 -2.52 8.64 11.34
CA ASP A 50 -1.44 8.90 12.27
C ASP A 50 -1.46 7.87 13.42
N PRO A 51 -0.29 7.41 13.88
CA PRO A 51 -0.23 6.46 14.98
C PRO A 51 -0.67 7.12 16.29
N GLY A 52 -1.62 6.48 16.97
CA GLY A 52 -2.05 6.83 18.33
C GLY A 52 -1.71 5.70 19.29
N ALA A 53 -1.02 5.99 20.39
CA ALA A 53 -0.59 5.00 21.40
C ALA A 53 0.15 3.77 20.80
N GLY A 54 0.95 3.99 19.75
CA GLY A 54 1.70 2.92 19.06
C GLY A 54 0.90 2.11 18.05
N ILE A 55 -0.37 2.44 17.84
CA ILE A 55 -1.23 1.75 16.85
C ILE A 55 -1.56 2.72 15.73
N MET A 56 -1.33 2.28 14.48
CA MET A 56 -1.74 2.98 13.27
C MET A 56 -3.00 2.32 12.72
N GLY A 57 -4.05 3.10 12.53
CA GLY A 57 -5.25 2.63 11.83
C GLY A 57 -4.96 2.36 10.36
N LYS A 58 -5.41 1.22 9.83
CA LYS A 58 -5.16 0.80 8.45
C LYS A 58 -6.44 0.21 7.86
N MET A 59 -7.00 0.88 6.86
CA MET A 59 -8.19 0.38 6.17
C MET A 59 -7.90 0.14 4.70
N LEU A 60 -8.21 -1.07 4.24
CA LEU A 60 -8.09 -1.46 2.84
C LEU A 60 -9.44 -1.39 2.14
N TRP A 61 -9.49 -0.70 1.01
CA TRP A 61 -10.63 -0.67 0.09
C TRP A 61 -10.27 -1.22 -1.28
N THR A 62 -11.28 -1.63 -2.04
CA THR A 62 -11.15 -2.05 -3.44
C THR A 62 -12.12 -1.28 -4.33
N THR A 63 -11.70 -1.03 -5.56
CA THR A 63 -12.53 -0.49 -6.65
C THR A 63 -12.64 -1.49 -7.81
N LYS A 64 -13.78 -1.45 -8.53
CA LYS A 64 -14.05 -2.25 -9.74
C LYS A 64 -14.51 -1.39 -10.93
N ASP A 65 -14.46 -0.08 -10.77
CA ASP A 65 -14.99 0.92 -11.70
C ASP A 65 -14.02 2.10 -11.89
N SER A 66 -12.73 1.81 -11.98
CA SER A 66 -11.67 2.81 -12.24
C SER A 66 -11.53 3.88 -11.15
N GLY A 67 -11.92 3.57 -9.91
CA GLY A 67 -11.81 4.50 -8.78
C GLY A 67 -13.02 5.40 -8.56
N HIS A 68 -14.13 5.17 -9.26
CA HIS A 68 -15.36 5.94 -9.05
C HIS A 68 -16.08 5.56 -7.75
N THR A 69 -16.04 4.27 -7.39
CA THR A 69 -16.52 3.78 -6.10
C THR A 69 -15.51 2.87 -5.42
N TYR A 70 -15.53 2.85 -4.10
CA TYR A 70 -14.69 1.98 -3.29
C TYR A 70 -15.54 1.24 -2.26
N THR A 71 -15.26 -0.04 -2.10
CA THR A 71 -15.86 -0.91 -1.07
C THR A 71 -14.80 -1.31 -0.06
N PRO A 72 -15.08 -1.27 1.26
CA PRO A 72 -14.14 -1.74 2.27
C PRO A 72 -13.88 -3.23 2.10
N VAL A 73 -12.62 -3.63 2.21
CA VAL A 73 -12.19 -5.03 2.22
C VAL A 73 -11.95 -5.47 3.65
N LYS A 74 -11.08 -4.76 4.37
CA LYS A 74 -10.71 -5.13 5.73
C LYS A 74 -10.02 -4.00 6.48
N ASP A 75 -10.25 -3.94 7.80
CA ASP A 75 -9.41 -3.23 8.74
C ASP A 75 -8.16 -4.09 9.03
N LEU A 76 -6.99 -3.54 8.72
CA LEU A 76 -5.69 -4.19 8.86
C LEU A 76 -4.91 -3.71 10.09
N SER A 77 -5.51 -2.91 10.95
CA SER A 77 -4.82 -2.26 12.08
C SER A 77 -4.19 -3.27 13.05
N THR A 78 -4.81 -4.45 13.20
CA THR A 78 -4.31 -5.55 14.04
C THR A 78 -3.53 -6.60 13.28
N ASP A 79 -3.79 -6.77 11.98
CA ASP A 79 -3.15 -7.79 11.15
C ASP A 79 -1.71 -7.38 10.76
N ILE A 80 -1.52 -6.09 10.49
CA ILE A 80 -0.24 -5.52 10.09
C ILE A 80 0.26 -4.65 11.22
N ARG A 81 1.26 -5.12 11.96
CA ARG A 81 1.76 -4.45 13.17
C ARG A 81 2.56 -3.21 12.87
N ASN A 82 3.47 -3.28 11.88
CA ASN A 82 4.38 -2.20 11.53
C ASN A 82 3.69 -1.14 10.66
N TYR A 83 4.40 -0.07 10.32
CA TYR A 83 3.88 1.02 9.51
C TYR A 83 4.05 0.70 8.02
N PRO A 84 2.96 0.70 7.22
CA PRO A 84 3.08 0.55 5.79
C PRO A 84 3.99 1.63 5.19
N ALA A 85 4.92 1.18 4.35
CA ALA A 85 5.80 2.04 3.56
C ALA A 85 5.34 2.12 2.11
N ASP A 86 4.72 1.04 1.60
CA ASP A 86 4.10 1.01 0.27
C ASP A 86 3.18 -0.21 0.11
N MET A 87 2.40 -0.21 -0.97
CA MET A 87 1.49 -1.29 -1.34
C MET A 87 1.48 -1.50 -2.85
N ALA A 88 1.53 -2.75 -3.30
CA ALA A 88 1.35 -3.10 -4.70
C ALA A 88 0.55 -4.40 -4.87
N PHE A 89 -0.35 -4.43 -5.85
CA PHE A 89 -1.09 -5.61 -6.28
C PHE A 89 -0.70 -5.97 -7.71
N ARG A 90 -0.28 -7.21 -7.94
CA ARG A 90 0.04 -7.71 -9.28
C ARG A 90 -1.19 -8.16 -10.08
N ASN A 91 -2.26 -8.52 -9.39
CA ASN A 91 -3.57 -8.88 -9.94
C ASN A 91 -4.65 -8.74 -8.85
N LYS A 92 -5.90 -9.09 -9.17
CA LYS A 92 -7.04 -8.95 -8.26
C LYS A 92 -6.95 -9.77 -6.96
N SER A 93 -6.07 -10.76 -6.87
CA SER A 93 -5.96 -11.62 -5.69
C SER A 93 -4.63 -11.46 -4.95
N ASN A 94 -3.55 -11.17 -5.69
CA ASN A 94 -2.20 -11.21 -5.14
C ASN A 94 -1.63 -9.81 -4.98
N GLY A 95 -1.26 -9.48 -3.76
CA GLY A 95 -0.69 -8.19 -3.40
C GLY A 95 0.33 -8.28 -2.29
N MET A 96 1.01 -7.16 -2.05
CA MET A 96 1.99 -7.01 -1.00
C MET A 96 1.82 -5.65 -0.35
N ILE A 97 1.96 -5.61 0.97
CA ILE A 97 2.20 -4.40 1.75
C ILE A 97 3.58 -4.54 2.36
N LEU A 98 4.42 -3.56 2.09
CA LEU A 98 5.72 -3.45 2.69
C LEU A 98 5.64 -2.56 3.91
N THR A 99 6.28 -2.96 5.00
CA THR A 99 6.32 -2.16 6.22
C THR A 99 7.73 -1.76 6.56
N SER A 100 7.88 -0.58 7.11
CA SER A 100 9.15 -0.05 7.59
C SER A 100 8.90 0.83 8.80
N TYR A 101 9.74 0.71 9.82
CA TYR A 101 9.74 1.59 10.97
C TYR A 101 11.16 1.72 11.52
N HIS A 102 11.48 2.88 12.10
CA HIS A 102 12.79 3.20 12.65
C HIS A 102 13.30 2.14 13.63
N GLY A 103 14.35 1.41 13.24
CA GLY A 103 15.01 0.43 14.08
C GLY A 103 14.30 -0.91 14.26
N GLU A 104 13.20 -1.14 13.55
CA GLU A 104 12.49 -2.42 13.53
C GLU A 104 12.73 -3.19 12.23
N ASP A 105 12.46 -4.49 12.28
CA ASP A 105 12.59 -5.36 11.12
C ASP A 105 11.56 -5.01 10.05
N THR A 106 11.97 -5.09 8.79
CA THR A 106 11.12 -4.86 7.64
C THR A 106 10.39 -6.16 7.28
N TYR A 107 9.08 -6.07 7.16
CA TYR A 107 8.22 -7.17 6.76
C TYR A 107 7.54 -6.90 5.41
N ALA A 108 7.45 -7.93 4.58
CA ALA A 108 6.54 -7.99 3.47
C ALA A 108 5.31 -8.80 3.87
N TYR A 109 4.16 -8.16 3.96
CA TYR A 109 2.88 -8.85 4.16
C TYR A 109 2.29 -9.20 2.80
N ILE A 110 2.06 -10.50 2.56
CA ILE A 110 1.58 -11.01 1.27
C ILE A 110 0.16 -11.52 1.41
N THR A 111 -0.67 -11.15 0.45
CA THR A 111 -2.03 -11.69 0.26
C THR A 111 -2.13 -12.44 -1.06
N ASN A 112 -2.96 -13.50 -1.09
CA ASN A 112 -3.35 -14.24 -2.28
C ASN A 112 -4.87 -14.36 -2.44
N ASP A 113 -5.62 -13.67 -1.59
CA ASP A 113 -7.09 -13.73 -1.50
C ASP A 113 -7.75 -12.34 -1.54
N ALA A 114 -7.15 -11.42 -2.29
CA ALA A 114 -7.66 -10.05 -2.48
C ALA A 114 -7.63 -9.18 -1.20
N GLY A 115 -6.67 -9.41 -0.31
CA GLY A 115 -6.47 -8.62 0.89
C GLY A 115 -7.29 -9.04 2.10
N LYS A 116 -7.96 -10.18 2.05
CA LYS A 116 -8.74 -10.71 3.19
C LYS A 116 -7.86 -11.28 4.29
N THR A 117 -6.77 -11.97 3.88
CA THR A 117 -5.74 -12.48 4.79
C THR A 117 -4.34 -12.04 4.34
N TRP A 118 -3.44 -11.88 5.31
CA TRP A 118 -2.08 -11.41 5.10
C TRP A 118 -1.10 -12.27 5.87
N THR A 119 -0.05 -12.73 5.18
CA THR A 119 1.03 -13.52 5.79
C THR A 119 2.29 -12.68 5.84
N PRO A 120 2.88 -12.47 7.03
CA PRO A 120 4.14 -11.75 7.16
C PRO A 120 5.33 -12.60 6.70
N TYR A 121 6.25 -11.98 5.98
CA TYR A 121 7.57 -12.51 5.63
C TYR A 121 8.62 -11.50 6.06
N GLU A 122 9.55 -11.92 6.89
CA GLU A 122 10.72 -11.13 7.23
C GLU A 122 11.69 -11.11 6.06
N ILE A 123 12.24 -9.95 5.76
CA ILE A 123 13.21 -9.81 4.67
C ILE A 123 14.62 -9.88 5.27
N ASP A 124 15.24 -11.05 5.20
CA ASP A 124 16.47 -11.44 5.91
C ASP A 124 17.66 -10.46 5.80
N ASN A 125 17.78 -9.74 4.71
CA ASN A 125 18.90 -8.82 4.49
C ASN A 125 18.60 -7.37 4.91
N LEU A 126 17.48 -7.12 5.59
CA LEU A 126 17.02 -5.77 5.94
C LEU A 126 16.90 -5.54 7.45
N LYS A 127 17.62 -6.34 8.25
CA LYS A 127 17.59 -6.23 9.73
C LYS A 127 18.26 -4.95 10.22
N GLY A 128 17.57 -4.25 11.09
CA GLY A 128 18.12 -3.34 12.09
C GLY A 128 18.41 -1.91 11.71
N SER A 129 18.60 -1.53 10.45
CA SER A 129 18.95 -0.13 10.11
C SER A 129 18.52 0.34 8.73
N ASN A 130 17.74 -0.45 8.05
CA ASN A 130 17.35 -0.15 6.67
C ASN A 130 15.93 0.41 6.63
N TYR A 131 15.76 1.49 5.87
CA TYR A 131 14.44 2.03 5.55
C TYR A 131 14.03 1.56 4.18
N VAL A 132 12.87 0.97 4.07
CA VAL A 132 12.27 0.70 2.78
C VAL A 132 11.32 1.84 2.44
N ASN A 133 11.55 2.48 1.29
CA ASN A 133 10.83 3.67 0.88
C ASN A 133 9.81 3.42 -0.23
N GLY A 134 9.83 2.24 -0.82
CA GLY A 134 8.89 1.94 -1.88
C GLY A 134 8.94 0.50 -2.36
N VAL A 135 7.82 0.06 -2.91
CA VAL A 135 7.68 -1.22 -3.60
C VAL A 135 7.00 -1.00 -4.95
N SER A 136 7.54 -1.61 -5.99
CA SER A 136 6.81 -1.71 -7.25
C SER A 136 6.81 -3.16 -7.75
N ILE A 137 5.68 -3.55 -8.35
CA ILE A 137 5.52 -4.87 -8.96
C ILE A 137 5.24 -4.66 -10.45
N GLN A 138 6.12 -5.19 -11.28
CA GLN A 138 5.99 -5.11 -12.73
C GLN A 138 6.02 -6.49 -13.35
N LYS A 139 5.23 -6.69 -14.41
CA LYS A 139 5.29 -7.91 -15.20
C LYS A 139 6.38 -7.80 -16.25
N ASP A 140 7.30 -8.75 -16.29
CA ASP A 140 8.20 -8.96 -17.42
C ASP A 140 7.55 -9.97 -18.38
N ASP A 141 6.92 -9.47 -19.42
CA ASP A 141 6.18 -10.31 -20.37
C ASP A 141 7.11 -11.20 -21.20
N LYS A 142 8.39 -10.82 -21.40
CA LYS A 142 9.36 -11.60 -22.14
C LYS A 142 9.76 -12.88 -21.40
N ARG A 143 9.90 -12.79 -20.07
CA ARG A 143 10.27 -13.90 -19.18
C ARG A 143 9.07 -14.56 -18.53
N ASN A 144 7.89 -13.96 -18.66
CA ASN A 144 6.65 -14.36 -17.97
C ASN A 144 6.82 -14.44 -16.43
N ILE A 145 7.56 -13.51 -15.87
CA ILE A 145 7.79 -13.39 -14.43
C ILE A 145 7.31 -12.04 -13.92
N TRP A 146 7.14 -11.96 -12.61
CA TRP A 146 6.89 -10.71 -11.92
C TRP A 146 8.19 -10.23 -11.27
N VAL A 147 8.54 -8.98 -11.50
CA VAL A 147 9.70 -8.32 -10.91
C VAL A 147 9.21 -7.45 -9.77
N LEU A 148 9.73 -7.71 -8.59
CA LEU A 148 9.56 -6.89 -7.41
C LEU A 148 10.79 -6.00 -7.25
N THR A 149 10.59 -4.70 -7.20
CA THR A 149 11.66 -3.74 -6.92
C THR A 149 11.42 -3.13 -5.55
N LEU A 150 12.41 -3.23 -4.67
CA LEU A 150 12.43 -2.61 -3.36
C LEU A 150 13.40 -1.44 -3.36
N GLN A 151 12.95 -0.29 -2.90
CA GLN A 151 13.81 0.86 -2.63
C GLN A 151 14.24 0.83 -1.16
N ILE A 152 15.52 0.61 -0.92
CA ILE A 152 16.09 0.51 0.41
C ILE A 152 17.05 1.67 0.62
N ALA A 153 16.78 2.50 1.61
CA ALA A 153 17.73 3.49 2.09
C ALA A 153 18.51 2.90 3.27
N THR A 154 19.80 2.75 3.10
CA THR A 154 20.73 2.51 4.22
C THR A 154 21.23 3.84 4.72
N ASN A 155 21.82 3.89 5.91
CA ASN A 155 22.37 5.13 6.49
C ASN A 155 23.42 5.83 5.60
N HIS A 156 23.89 5.20 4.50
CA HIS A 156 24.93 5.71 3.62
C HIS A 156 24.66 5.52 2.12
N GLU A 157 23.70 4.70 1.70
CA GLU A 157 23.45 4.42 0.27
C GLU A 157 21.99 4.07 -0.02
N LEU A 158 21.49 4.51 -1.18
CA LEU A 158 20.24 4.02 -1.76
C LEU A 158 20.54 2.76 -2.58
N LYS A 159 19.93 1.63 -2.24
CA LYS A 159 20.00 0.38 -3.02
C LYS A 159 18.65 0.07 -3.64
N ILE A 160 18.67 -0.39 -4.90
CA ILE A 160 17.53 -0.96 -5.59
C ILE A 160 17.79 -2.45 -5.73
N LEU A 161 16.89 -3.26 -5.21
CA LEU A 161 16.95 -4.73 -5.30
C LEU A 161 15.83 -5.24 -6.21
#